data_a87b32aa9da23bc58f16edc46a66c377
#
_entry.id   a87b32aa9da23bc58f16edc46a66c377
#
_cell.length_a   1.000
_cell.length_b   1.000
_cell.length_c   1.000
_cell.angle_alpha   90.00
_cell.angle_beta   90.00
_cell.angle_gamma   90.00
#
_symmetry.space_group_name_H-M   'P 1'
#
loop_
_entity.id
_entity.type
_entity.pdbx_description
1 polymer ?
#
loop_
_entity_poly.entity_id
_entity_poly.type
_entity_poly.pdbx_seq_one_letter_code
_entity_poly.pdbx_strand_id
1 'polypeptide(L)'
;MFCVNYTSFLKKIMINVSCKANDHTCKGDLKMKKNELKNRLVETCKKDLKSCSYEELYTALLKITEEESVKKVQKVEGRKLYYISAEFLIGKLLSNNLINLGLYDDVKKLLEENGKSMTMLEETEPEPSLGNGGLGRLAACFLDSLATLNLPGDGIGLRYHCGL
;
A
#
# COMPACT_ATOMS: atom_id res chain seq x y z
N MET A 1 -4.11 -11.91 -18.28
CA MET A 1 -3.32 -12.79 -17.39
C MET A 1 -2.14 -11.98 -16.88
N PHE A 2 -2.36 -11.26 -15.77
CA PHE A 2 -1.35 -10.33 -15.25
C PHE A 2 -0.40 -11.08 -14.33
N CYS A 3 0.80 -11.34 -14.80
CA CYS A 3 1.88 -11.86 -13.98
C CYS A 3 2.37 -10.71 -13.08
N VAL A 4 1.85 -10.63 -11.87
CA VAL A 4 2.29 -9.65 -10.89
C VAL A 4 3.74 -9.96 -10.53
N ASN A 5 4.63 -9.00 -10.72
CA ASN A 5 6.05 -9.13 -10.42
C ASN A 5 6.24 -9.05 -8.90
N TYR A 6 6.05 -10.18 -8.21
CA TYR A 6 6.03 -10.27 -6.74
C TYR A 6 7.29 -9.71 -6.07
N THR A 7 8.46 -9.87 -6.66
CA THR A 7 9.70 -9.28 -6.10
C THR A 7 9.73 -7.75 -6.20
N SER A 8 9.19 -7.19 -7.27
CA SER A 8 9.01 -5.73 -7.40
C SER A 8 7.82 -5.25 -6.55
N PHE A 9 6.78 -6.07 -6.46
CA PHE A 9 5.57 -5.80 -5.68
C PHE A 9 5.86 -5.88 -4.17
N LEU A 10 6.58 -6.90 -3.68
CA LEU A 10 7.00 -6.97 -2.26
C LEU A 10 7.99 -5.87 -1.90
N LYS A 11 8.94 -5.51 -2.78
CA LYS A 11 9.77 -4.32 -2.56
C LYS A 11 8.95 -3.03 -2.50
N LYS A 12 7.84 -2.96 -3.24
CA LYS A 12 6.92 -1.81 -3.24
C LYS A 12 5.95 -1.82 -2.06
N ILE A 13 5.56 -3.01 -1.57
CA ILE A 13 4.64 -3.18 -0.42
C ILE A 13 5.36 -2.96 0.90
N MET A 14 6.63 -3.34 1.00
CA MET A 14 7.46 -3.11 2.19
C MET A 14 7.92 -1.64 2.34
N ILE A 15 7.39 -0.74 1.54
CA ILE A 15 7.57 0.69 1.74
C ILE A 15 6.75 1.10 2.96
N ASN A 16 7.40 0.98 4.09
CA ASN A 16 7.13 1.71 5.33
C ASN A 16 5.77 1.60 6.04
N VAL A 17 5.73 0.69 6.94
CA VAL A 17 4.99 0.88 8.19
C VAL A 17 5.85 1.65 9.23
N SER A 18 6.90 2.34 8.83
CA SER A 18 7.71 3.13 9.75
C SER A 18 7.21 4.57 9.87
N CYS A 19 5.97 4.72 10.29
CA CYS A 19 5.55 5.94 10.94
C CYS A 19 5.06 5.55 12.34
N LYS A 20 5.88 5.82 13.35
CA LYS A 20 5.49 5.65 14.76
C LYS A 20 4.14 6.35 14.97
N ALA A 21 3.12 5.57 15.27
CA ALA A 21 1.80 6.09 15.67
C ALA A 21 1.86 7.00 16.92
N ASN A 22 3.02 7.13 17.57
CA ASN A 22 3.22 7.87 18.82
C ASN A 22 4.22 9.03 18.72
N ASP A 23 4.75 9.37 17.55
CA ASP A 23 5.64 10.52 17.46
C ASP A 23 4.86 11.74 16.97
N HIS A 24 4.42 12.58 17.93
CA HIS A 24 3.79 13.88 17.67
C HIS A 24 4.69 14.85 16.87
N THR A 25 5.94 14.46 16.59
CA THR A 25 6.92 15.28 15.85
C THR A 25 6.84 15.12 14.33
N CYS A 26 6.15 14.08 13.81
CA CYS A 26 5.89 13.91 12.36
C CYS A 26 4.74 14.77 11.82
N LYS A 27 4.22 15.74 12.59
CA LYS A 27 3.16 16.68 12.17
C LYS A 27 3.66 17.83 11.29
N GLY A 28 4.90 17.81 10.82
CA GLY A 28 5.46 18.83 9.94
C GLY A 28 5.22 18.53 8.45
N ASP A 29 4.33 19.27 7.83
CA ASP A 29 4.35 19.82 6.47
C ASP A 29 4.36 18.92 5.21
N LEU A 30 4.09 17.62 5.26
CA LEU A 30 4.06 16.76 4.05
C LEU A 30 2.73 16.06 3.80
N LYS A 31 1.64 16.52 4.42
CA LYS A 31 0.31 15.98 4.08
C LYS A 31 -0.18 16.62 2.79
N MET A 32 -0.35 15.82 1.74
CA MET A 32 -0.98 16.26 0.48
C MET A 32 -2.34 16.88 0.78
N LYS A 33 -2.60 18.08 0.24
CA LYS A 33 -3.88 18.75 0.43
C LYS A 33 -4.97 18.05 -0.41
N LYS A 34 -6.21 18.02 0.10
CA LYS A 34 -7.36 17.40 -0.58
C LYS A 34 -7.50 17.87 -2.05
N ASN A 35 -7.31 19.16 -2.33
CA ASN A 35 -7.40 19.70 -3.69
C ASN A 35 -6.28 19.16 -4.59
N GLU A 36 -5.08 18.99 -4.08
CA GLU A 36 -3.97 18.39 -4.81
C GLU A 36 -4.24 16.93 -5.13
N LEU A 37 -4.75 16.17 -4.15
CA LEU A 37 -5.17 14.78 -4.32
C LEU A 37 -6.23 14.66 -5.42
N LYS A 38 -7.25 15.52 -5.40
CA LYS A 38 -8.30 15.56 -6.43
C LYS A 38 -7.70 15.80 -7.81
N ASN A 39 -6.85 16.81 -7.95
CA ASN A 39 -6.24 17.16 -9.24
C ASN A 39 -5.40 16.01 -9.78
N ARG A 40 -4.58 15.36 -8.94
CA ARG A 40 -3.77 14.21 -9.33
C ARG A 40 -4.62 12.99 -9.73
N LEU A 41 -5.73 12.75 -9.04
CA LEU A 41 -6.66 11.68 -9.42
C LEU A 41 -7.29 11.95 -10.79
N VAL A 42 -7.81 13.17 -11.03
CA VAL A 42 -8.39 13.55 -12.32
C VAL A 42 -7.36 13.46 -13.43
N GLU A 43 -6.14 13.93 -13.20
CA GLU A 43 -5.03 13.84 -14.17
C GLU A 43 -4.67 12.38 -14.49
N THR A 44 -4.60 11.53 -13.47
CA THR A 44 -4.24 10.11 -13.65
C THR A 44 -5.36 9.33 -14.35
N CYS A 45 -6.61 9.58 -13.98
CA CYS A 45 -7.77 8.95 -14.60
C CYS A 45 -8.10 9.54 -15.98
N LYS A 46 -7.64 10.76 -16.28
CA LYS A 46 -7.96 11.53 -17.51
C LYS A 46 -9.46 11.72 -17.74
N LYS A 47 -10.26 11.64 -16.67
CA LYS A 47 -11.72 11.74 -16.66
C LYS A 47 -12.19 12.39 -15.37
N ASP A 48 -13.45 12.86 -15.36
CA ASP A 48 -14.09 13.26 -14.10
C ASP A 48 -14.32 12.07 -13.18
N LEU A 49 -14.08 12.24 -11.88
CA LEU A 49 -14.14 11.17 -10.88
C LEU A 49 -15.50 10.47 -10.81
N LYS A 50 -16.59 11.18 -11.15
CA LYS A 50 -17.93 10.61 -11.23
C LYS A 50 -18.06 9.55 -12.32
N SER A 51 -17.36 9.72 -13.44
CA SER A 51 -17.42 8.84 -14.61
C SER A 51 -16.38 7.73 -14.59
N CYS A 52 -15.42 7.76 -13.66
CA CYS A 52 -14.40 6.72 -13.52
C CYS A 52 -15.00 5.41 -13.03
N SER A 53 -14.49 4.26 -13.50
CA SER A 53 -14.78 2.97 -12.90
C SER A 53 -14.01 2.79 -11.57
N TYR A 54 -14.40 1.80 -10.77
CA TYR A 54 -13.67 1.50 -9.54
C TYR A 54 -12.26 0.99 -9.81
N GLU A 55 -12.05 0.23 -10.90
CA GLU A 55 -10.73 -0.25 -11.32
C GLU A 55 -9.81 0.90 -11.74
N GLU A 56 -10.34 1.91 -12.46
CA GLU A 56 -9.59 3.10 -12.84
C GLU A 56 -9.19 3.91 -11.59
N LEU A 57 -10.12 4.09 -10.66
CA LEU A 57 -9.87 4.79 -9.39
C LEU A 57 -8.86 4.03 -8.52
N TYR A 58 -8.99 2.70 -8.42
CA TYR A 58 -8.04 1.87 -7.69
C TYR A 58 -6.63 2.01 -8.28
N THR A 59 -6.49 1.89 -9.60
CA THR A 59 -5.19 2.00 -10.27
C THR A 59 -4.56 3.39 -10.08
N ALA A 60 -5.36 4.44 -10.15
CA ALA A 60 -4.90 5.80 -9.92
C ALA A 60 -4.46 6.04 -8.48
N LEU A 61 -5.24 5.55 -7.50
CA LEU A 61 -4.89 5.64 -6.08
C LEU A 61 -3.66 4.82 -5.74
N LEU A 62 -3.52 3.62 -6.31
CA LEU A 62 -2.34 2.78 -6.12
C LEU A 62 -1.08 3.51 -6.57
N LYS A 63 -1.11 4.15 -7.75
CA LYS A 63 0.02 4.94 -8.27
C LYS A 63 0.36 6.11 -7.35
N ILE A 64 -0.63 6.90 -6.93
CA ILE A 64 -0.42 8.03 -6.02
C ILE A 64 0.14 7.56 -4.68
N THR A 65 -0.40 6.47 -4.13
CA THR A 65 0.06 5.88 -2.87
C THR A 65 1.50 5.40 -2.98
N GLU A 66 1.88 4.78 -4.11
CA GLU A 66 3.27 4.38 -4.37
C GLU A 66 4.21 5.58 -4.40
N GLU A 67 3.86 6.63 -5.16
CA GLU A 67 4.67 7.84 -5.28
C GLU A 67 4.86 8.56 -3.94
N GLU A 68 3.80 8.67 -3.12
CA GLU A 68 3.87 9.29 -1.79
C GLU A 68 4.64 8.42 -0.79
N SER A 69 4.51 7.11 -0.88
CA SER A 69 5.24 6.18 -0.03
C SER A 69 6.75 6.26 -0.27
N VAL A 70 7.18 6.36 -1.53
CA VAL A 70 8.60 6.48 -1.87
C VAL A 70 9.23 7.73 -1.24
N LYS A 71 8.50 8.84 -1.13
CA LYS A 71 8.98 10.07 -0.49
C LYS A 71 9.24 9.90 1.01
N LYS A 72 8.55 8.96 1.65
CA LYS A 72 8.65 8.68 3.10
C LYS A 72 9.65 7.57 3.44
N VAL A 73 10.29 6.94 2.45
CA VAL A 73 11.27 5.88 2.68
C VAL A 73 12.47 6.43 3.46
N GLN A 74 12.67 5.89 4.65
CA GLN A 74 13.87 6.17 5.45
C GLN A 74 14.89 5.05 5.22
N LYS A 75 16.16 5.43 5.03
CA LYS A 75 17.25 4.45 5.05
C LYS A 75 17.54 4.10 6.51
N VAL A 76 17.31 2.85 6.85
CA VAL A 76 17.68 2.33 8.17
C VAL A 76 19.05 1.67 8.04
N GLU A 77 20.02 2.11 8.86
CA GLU A 77 21.34 1.52 8.94
C GLU A 77 21.36 0.39 9.96
N GLY A 78 22.24 -0.59 9.75
CA GLY A 78 22.43 -1.71 10.67
C GLY A 78 22.39 -3.06 9.99
N ARG A 79 22.35 -4.12 10.81
CA ARG A 79 22.21 -5.50 10.30
C ARG A 79 20.83 -5.67 9.68
N LYS A 80 20.81 -6.11 8.42
CA LYS A 80 19.57 -6.38 7.69
C LYS A 80 19.13 -7.83 7.93
N LEU A 81 17.86 -8.00 8.27
CA LEU A 81 17.22 -9.30 8.38
C LEU A 81 16.62 -9.71 7.04
N TYR A 82 16.81 -10.96 6.64
CA TYR A 82 16.17 -11.56 5.48
C TYR A 82 15.23 -12.65 5.95
N TYR A 83 13.92 -12.42 5.81
CA TYR A 83 12.91 -13.42 6.16
C TYR A 83 12.56 -14.23 4.90
N ILE A 84 12.98 -15.48 4.88
CA ILE A 84 12.78 -16.39 3.73
C ILE A 84 11.54 -17.24 4.01
N SER A 85 10.55 -17.20 3.12
CA SER A 85 9.35 -18.02 3.22
C SER A 85 8.86 -18.44 1.83
N ALA A 86 8.24 -19.61 1.74
CA ALA A 86 7.53 -20.05 0.55
C ALA A 86 6.20 -19.32 0.36
N GLU A 87 5.62 -18.81 1.45
CA GLU A 87 4.31 -18.15 1.47
C GLU A 87 4.38 -16.79 2.15
N PHE A 88 3.59 -15.84 1.65
CA PHE A 88 3.35 -14.53 2.24
C PHE A 88 1.88 -14.14 2.04
N LEU A 89 1.04 -14.36 3.04
CA LEU A 89 -0.38 -14.01 3.02
C LEU A 89 -0.58 -12.58 3.56
N ILE A 90 -0.34 -11.59 2.73
CA ILE A 90 -0.28 -10.19 3.14
C ILE A 90 -1.68 -9.57 3.24
N GLY A 91 -2.57 -9.89 2.31
CA GLY A 91 -3.89 -9.30 2.22
C GLY A 91 -3.93 -7.97 1.45
N LYS A 92 -5.07 -7.31 1.47
CA LYS A 92 -5.30 -6.01 0.82
C LYS A 92 -4.57 -4.89 1.56
N LEU A 93 -3.95 -3.98 0.83
CA LEU A 93 -3.03 -2.98 1.40
C LEU A 93 -3.38 -1.53 1.10
N LEU A 94 -4.25 -1.25 0.13
CA LEU A 94 -4.53 0.12 -0.28
C LEU A 94 -4.98 0.97 0.91
N SER A 95 -6.00 0.53 1.64
CA SER A 95 -6.53 1.26 2.79
C SER A 95 -5.52 1.40 3.92
N ASN A 96 -4.75 0.35 4.23
CA ASN A 96 -3.68 0.42 5.21
C ASN A 96 -2.62 1.47 4.82
N ASN A 97 -2.20 1.47 3.56
CA ASN A 97 -1.23 2.45 3.07
C ASN A 97 -1.79 3.87 3.09
N LEU A 98 -3.05 4.08 2.72
CA LEU A 98 -3.71 5.38 2.80
C LEU A 98 -3.80 5.89 4.25
N ILE A 99 -4.08 5.01 5.22
CA ILE A 99 -4.07 5.34 6.66
C ILE A 99 -2.67 5.78 7.09
N ASN A 100 -1.64 5.01 6.74
CA ASN A 100 -0.25 5.33 7.09
C ASN A 100 0.26 6.63 6.45
N LEU A 101 -0.25 6.98 5.28
CA LEU A 101 0.02 8.26 4.61
C LEU A 101 -0.82 9.43 5.17
N GLY A 102 -1.86 9.14 5.97
CA GLY A 102 -2.82 10.12 6.47
C GLY A 102 -3.78 10.64 5.40
N LEU A 103 -3.98 9.89 4.32
CA LEU A 103 -4.81 10.27 3.17
C LEU A 103 -6.18 9.58 3.16
N TYR A 104 -6.42 8.59 4.01
CA TYR A 104 -7.63 7.77 3.99
C TYR A 104 -8.92 8.59 4.08
N ASP A 105 -9.01 9.49 5.05
CA ASP A 105 -10.21 10.31 5.26
C ASP A 105 -10.45 11.29 4.10
N ASP A 106 -9.37 11.83 3.53
CA ASP A 106 -9.46 12.76 2.40
C ASP A 106 -9.92 12.03 1.12
N VAL A 107 -9.40 10.81 0.88
CA VAL A 107 -9.84 9.93 -0.22
C VAL A 107 -11.31 9.55 -0.02
N LYS A 108 -11.69 9.09 1.18
CA LYS A 108 -13.08 8.70 1.49
C LYS A 108 -14.05 9.83 1.21
N LYS A 109 -13.80 11.04 1.75
CA LYS A 109 -14.64 12.21 1.51
C LYS A 109 -14.72 12.59 0.04
N LEU A 110 -13.59 12.51 -0.68
CA LEU A 110 -13.55 12.82 -2.10
C LEU A 110 -14.39 11.83 -2.93
N LEU A 111 -14.35 10.54 -2.60
CA LEU A 111 -15.17 9.52 -3.24
C LEU A 111 -16.66 9.75 -2.97
N GLU A 112 -17.04 9.99 -1.71
CA GLU A 112 -18.42 10.26 -1.30
C GLU A 112 -19.00 11.50 -2.03
N GLU A 113 -18.24 12.59 -2.15
CA GLU A 113 -18.62 13.80 -2.90
C GLU A 113 -18.86 13.55 -4.40
N ASN A 114 -18.27 12.48 -4.93
CA ASN A 114 -18.44 12.06 -6.32
C ASN A 114 -19.39 10.85 -6.48
N GLY A 115 -20.15 10.50 -5.43
CA GLY A 115 -21.12 9.41 -5.47
C GLY A 115 -20.48 8.02 -5.52
N LYS A 116 -19.25 7.87 -5.02
CA LYS A 116 -18.50 6.61 -4.95
C LYS A 116 -18.37 6.15 -3.50
N SER A 117 -18.24 4.83 -3.32
CA SER A 117 -18.04 4.19 -2.01
C SER A 117 -16.60 3.73 -1.83
N MET A 118 -16.02 4.02 -0.65
CA MET A 118 -14.70 3.49 -0.29
C MET A 118 -14.73 1.96 -0.19
N THR A 119 -15.80 1.38 0.35
CA THR A 119 -15.96 -0.07 0.47
C THR A 119 -15.93 -0.76 -0.89
N MET A 120 -16.65 -0.22 -1.88
CA MET A 120 -16.64 -0.78 -3.25
C MET A 120 -15.26 -0.67 -3.90
N LEU A 121 -14.52 0.38 -3.59
CA LEU A 121 -13.14 0.52 -4.05
C LEU A 121 -12.23 -0.54 -3.41
N GLU A 122 -12.35 -0.78 -2.11
CA GLU A 122 -11.61 -1.82 -1.38
C GLU A 122 -11.95 -3.23 -1.90
N GLU A 123 -13.20 -3.48 -2.29
CA GLU A 123 -13.59 -4.76 -2.91
C GLU A 123 -12.96 -4.98 -4.28
N THR A 124 -12.70 -3.92 -5.02
CA THR A 124 -12.05 -3.98 -6.34
C THR A 124 -10.57 -4.37 -6.25
N GLU A 125 -9.93 -4.15 -5.09
CA GLU A 125 -8.53 -4.51 -4.89
C GLU A 125 -8.34 -6.03 -4.98
N PRO A 126 -7.49 -6.54 -5.90
CA PRO A 126 -7.12 -7.94 -5.91
C PRO A 126 -6.29 -8.26 -4.66
N GLU A 127 -6.60 -9.34 -3.99
CA GLU A 127 -5.85 -9.76 -2.81
C GLU A 127 -4.47 -10.30 -3.20
N PRO A 128 -3.37 -9.63 -2.85
CA PRO A 128 -2.03 -10.08 -3.15
C PRO A 128 -1.58 -11.12 -2.11
N SER A 129 -2.06 -12.33 -2.25
CA SER A 129 -1.70 -13.44 -1.37
C SER A 129 -0.86 -14.47 -2.10
N LEU A 130 0.21 -14.92 -1.44
CA LEU A 130 1.02 -16.05 -1.84
C LEU A 130 0.89 -17.10 -0.73
N GLY A 131 0.09 -18.14 -0.97
CA GLY A 131 -0.24 -19.13 0.03
C GLY A 131 -1.59 -18.90 0.72
N ASN A 132 -2.00 -19.87 1.54
CA ASN A 132 -3.36 -19.91 2.10
C ASN A 132 -3.39 -20.32 3.59
N GLY A 133 -2.27 -20.44 4.25
CA GLY A 133 -2.21 -21.00 5.58
C GLY A 133 -1.50 -20.16 6.62
N GLY A 134 -1.32 -20.73 7.79
CA GLY A 134 -0.68 -20.11 8.94
C GLY A 134 0.77 -19.69 8.68
N LEU A 135 1.50 -20.43 7.81
CA LEU A 135 2.88 -20.09 7.44
C LEU A 135 2.95 -18.73 6.73
N GLY A 136 2.08 -18.53 5.73
CA GLY A 136 2.01 -17.27 4.99
C GLY A 136 1.57 -16.10 5.85
N ARG A 137 0.60 -16.32 6.75
CA ARG A 137 0.14 -15.28 7.68
C ARG A 137 1.21 -14.92 8.70
N LEU A 138 1.94 -15.90 9.21
CA LEU A 138 3.04 -15.67 10.14
C LEU A 138 4.16 -14.84 9.48
N ALA A 139 4.52 -15.16 8.24
CA ALA A 139 5.49 -14.39 7.47
C ALA A 139 5.06 -12.92 7.31
N ALA A 140 3.79 -12.68 6.97
CA ALA A 140 3.23 -11.33 6.88
C ALA A 140 3.31 -10.58 8.22
N CYS A 141 2.95 -11.22 9.34
CA CYS A 141 3.02 -10.63 10.67
C CYS A 141 4.46 -10.28 11.09
N PHE A 142 5.44 -11.11 10.75
CA PHE A 142 6.84 -10.79 11.05
C PHE A 142 7.36 -9.61 10.24
N LEU A 143 6.99 -9.51 8.95
CA LEU A 143 7.35 -8.35 8.14
C LEU A 143 6.71 -7.06 8.68
N ASP A 144 5.47 -7.13 9.09
CA ASP A 144 4.76 -6.01 9.70
C ASP A 144 5.40 -5.59 11.04
N SER A 145 5.82 -6.56 11.85
CA SER A 145 6.56 -6.32 13.10
C SER A 145 7.92 -5.66 12.85
N LEU A 146 8.68 -6.12 11.84
CA LEU A 146 9.95 -5.48 11.45
C LEU A 146 9.74 -4.02 11.06
N ALA A 147 8.71 -3.76 10.26
CA ALA A 147 8.37 -2.40 9.85
C ALA A 147 7.96 -1.53 11.05
N THR A 148 7.11 -2.04 11.94
CA THR A 148 6.65 -1.34 13.15
C THR A 148 7.82 -1.00 14.10
N LEU A 149 8.78 -1.90 14.22
CA LEU A 149 9.98 -1.71 15.05
C LEU A 149 11.07 -0.89 14.34
N ASN A 150 10.84 -0.47 13.11
CA ASN A 150 11.81 0.25 12.27
C ASN A 150 13.14 -0.51 12.12
N LEU A 151 13.06 -1.84 11.98
CA LEU A 151 14.21 -2.70 11.76
C LEU A 151 14.42 -2.94 10.25
N PRO A 152 15.68 -2.91 9.76
CA PRO A 152 15.95 -3.18 8.36
C PRO A 152 15.72 -4.66 8.05
N GLY A 153 14.75 -4.96 7.19
CA GLY A 153 14.43 -6.33 6.81
C GLY A 153 13.77 -6.43 5.44
N ASP A 154 14.00 -7.55 4.78
CA ASP A 154 13.35 -7.91 3.52
C ASP A 154 12.69 -9.28 3.62
N GLY A 155 11.50 -9.42 3.04
CA GLY A 155 10.91 -10.71 2.75
C GLY A 155 11.44 -11.27 1.42
N ILE A 156 11.88 -12.52 1.44
CA ILE A 156 12.36 -13.23 0.26
C ILE A 156 11.44 -14.44 0.02
N GLY A 157 10.74 -14.44 -1.11
CA GLY A 157 9.87 -15.52 -1.52
C GLY A 157 10.18 -16.03 -2.92
N LEU A 158 9.61 -17.17 -3.25
CA LEU A 158 9.69 -17.73 -4.60
C LEU A 158 8.64 -17.06 -5.50
N ARG A 159 9.03 -16.79 -6.74
CA ARG A 159 8.10 -16.37 -7.77
C ARG A 159 7.58 -17.61 -8.51
N TYR A 160 6.44 -18.10 -8.09
CA TYR A 160 5.75 -19.20 -8.79
C TYR A 160 5.22 -18.73 -10.14
N HIS A 161 5.29 -19.60 -11.15
CA HIS A 161 4.88 -19.26 -12.52
C HIS A 161 3.39 -18.93 -12.63
N CYS A 162 2.55 -19.71 -11.95
CA CYS A 162 1.09 -19.55 -11.97
C CYS A 162 0.50 -19.15 -10.59
N GLY A 163 1.32 -18.83 -9.62
CA GLY A 163 0.91 -18.69 -8.23
C GLY A 163 0.82 -20.05 -7.51
N LEU A 164 0.31 -20.01 -6.28
CA LEU A 164 0.00 -21.21 -5.50
C LEU A 164 -1.47 -21.55 -5.63
#